data_8fe5af11b2ca7eaeee25250e95ee207b
#
_entry.id   8fe5af11b2ca7eaeee25250e95ee207b
#
_cell.length_a   1.000
_cell.length_b   1.000
_cell.length_c   1.000
_cell.angle_alpha   90.00
_cell.angle_beta   90.00
_cell.angle_gamma   90.00
#
_symmetry.space_group_name_H-M   'P 1'
#
loop_
_entity.id
_entity.type
_entity.pdbx_description
1 polymer ?
#
loop_
_entity_poly.entity_id
_entity_poly.type
_entity_poly.pdbx_seq_one_letter_code
_entity_poly.pdbx_strand_id
1 'polypeptide(L)'
;MNEPDVVARVAGLLADPARAQILLTLIDGSMRPAGELAFAANISAQSASAHLAKLVEGGLLALQPQGRHRYFQISSPEVASAVESLSSLSMALPPRRPPGPAIPKSAPVQFLHARTCYDHLAGEVAVQICAAMLKARWLRSAGRDLELTRLGHERLAALDVDLSAARSARRSFARACVDLTQRRSHIGGALGAALLEMFLARSWILRMRGSRAVGITPKGSQAFARICA
;
A
#
# COMPACT_ATOMS: atom_id res chain seq x y z
N MET A 1 -17.95 21.43 10.67
CA MET A 1 -16.49 21.27 10.76
C MET A 1 -15.97 21.43 9.34
N ASN A 2 -15.07 22.38 9.09
CA ASN A 2 -14.54 22.64 7.76
C ASN A 2 -13.40 21.64 7.41
N GLU A 3 -13.01 21.58 6.15
CA GLU A 3 -11.99 20.65 5.68
C GLU A 3 -10.63 20.80 6.38
N PRO A 4 -10.09 22.03 6.62
CA PRO A 4 -8.87 22.22 7.40
C PRO A 4 -8.92 21.64 8.82
N ASP A 5 -10.05 21.73 9.52
CA ASP A 5 -10.20 21.18 10.88
C ASP A 5 -10.15 19.66 10.87
N VAL A 6 -10.74 19.03 9.85
CA VAL A 6 -10.69 17.56 9.69
C VAL A 6 -9.26 17.11 9.45
N VAL A 7 -8.54 17.78 8.54
CA VAL A 7 -7.13 17.47 8.24
C VAL A 7 -6.27 17.64 9.48
N ALA A 8 -6.43 18.74 10.24
CA ALA A 8 -5.64 18.99 11.45
C ALA A 8 -5.90 17.92 12.52
N ARG A 9 -7.17 17.50 12.71
CA ARG A 9 -7.54 16.43 13.64
C ARG A 9 -6.89 15.09 13.26
N VAL A 10 -6.98 14.69 12.00
CA VAL A 10 -6.35 13.46 11.52
C VAL A 10 -4.83 13.52 11.65
N ALA A 11 -4.21 14.63 11.28
CA ALA A 11 -2.77 14.83 11.43
C ALA A 11 -2.33 14.74 12.90
N GLY A 12 -3.11 15.31 13.82
CA GLY A 12 -2.88 15.22 15.27
C GLY A 12 -2.91 13.77 15.78
N LEU A 13 -3.80 12.93 15.23
CA LEU A 13 -3.82 11.51 15.57
C LEU A 13 -2.57 10.76 15.06
N LEU A 14 -2.02 11.15 13.92
CA LEU A 14 -0.83 10.53 13.31
C LEU A 14 0.49 11.06 13.88
N ALA A 15 0.50 12.19 14.55
CA ALA A 15 1.71 12.86 15.05
C ALA A 15 2.39 12.15 16.23
N ASP A 16 1.74 11.18 16.86
CA ASP A 16 2.29 10.42 17.99
C ASP A 16 3.05 9.17 17.50
N PRO A 17 4.29 8.94 17.93
CA PRO A 17 5.10 7.82 17.45
C PRO A 17 4.50 6.43 17.74
N ALA A 18 3.85 6.26 18.91
CA ALA A 18 3.24 4.97 19.26
C ALA A 18 2.02 4.69 18.40
N ARG A 19 1.17 5.70 18.14
CA ARG A 19 0.03 5.58 17.23
C ARG A 19 0.48 5.30 15.79
N ALA A 20 1.50 5.99 15.32
CA ALA A 20 2.10 5.72 14.00
C ALA A 20 2.60 4.27 13.90
N GLN A 21 3.29 3.77 14.94
CA GLN A 21 3.76 2.38 14.98
C GLN A 21 2.63 1.37 14.99
N ILE A 22 1.54 1.61 15.75
CA ILE A 22 0.34 0.77 15.75
C ILE A 22 -0.27 0.68 14.34
N LEU A 23 -0.45 1.83 13.67
CA LEU A 23 -1.01 1.86 12.32
C LEU A 23 -0.12 1.14 11.30
N LEU A 24 1.21 1.33 11.37
CA LEU A 24 2.17 0.62 10.53
C LEU A 24 2.17 -0.90 10.78
N THR A 25 1.91 -1.33 12.03
CA THR A 25 1.79 -2.75 12.37
C THR A 25 0.56 -3.40 11.74
N LEU A 26 -0.52 -2.63 11.57
CA LEU A 26 -1.79 -3.08 10.98
C LEU A 26 -1.87 -2.81 9.47
N ILE A 27 -0.80 -2.30 8.86
CA ILE A 27 -0.82 -1.89 7.45
C ILE A 27 -1.00 -3.07 6.47
N ASP A 28 -0.71 -4.29 6.92
CA ASP A 28 -0.91 -5.52 6.17
C ASP A 28 -2.39 -5.94 6.05
N GLY A 29 -3.31 -5.20 6.70
CA GLY A 29 -4.73 -5.49 6.75
C GLY A 29 -5.12 -6.57 7.77
N SER A 30 -4.16 -7.05 8.58
CA SER A 30 -4.44 -8.02 9.64
C SER A 30 -5.21 -7.39 10.80
N MET A 31 -5.91 -8.25 11.54
CA MET A 31 -6.52 -7.90 12.83
C MET A 31 -5.61 -8.36 13.97
N ARG A 32 -5.32 -7.49 14.94
CA ARG A 32 -4.44 -7.81 16.06
C ARG A 32 -5.04 -7.39 17.40
N PRO A 33 -4.82 -8.17 18.47
CA PRO A 33 -5.24 -7.80 19.82
C PRO A 33 -4.35 -6.69 20.39
N ALA A 34 -4.88 -5.96 21.40
CA ALA A 34 -4.19 -4.83 22.02
C ALA A 34 -2.79 -5.16 22.55
N GLY A 35 -2.59 -6.38 23.10
CA GLY A 35 -1.30 -6.82 23.63
C GLY A 35 -0.21 -6.91 22.57
N GLU A 36 -0.52 -7.42 21.37
CA GLU A 36 0.44 -7.45 20.26
C GLU A 36 0.79 -6.05 19.77
N LEU A 37 -0.19 -5.15 19.72
CA LEU A 37 0.02 -3.76 19.31
C LEU A 37 0.83 -2.97 20.34
N ALA A 38 0.62 -3.23 21.64
CA ALA A 38 1.43 -2.68 22.72
C ALA A 38 2.90 -3.11 22.59
N PHE A 39 3.13 -4.40 22.37
CA PHE A 39 4.47 -4.94 22.14
C PHE A 39 5.14 -4.34 20.91
N ALA A 40 4.43 -4.29 19.77
CA ALA A 40 4.96 -3.74 18.53
C ALA A 40 5.31 -2.24 18.64
N ALA A 41 4.55 -1.47 19.42
CA ALA A 41 4.78 -0.05 19.67
C ALA A 41 5.76 0.20 20.84
N ASN A 42 6.21 -0.84 21.53
CA ASN A 42 7.10 -0.78 22.70
C ASN A 42 6.53 0.14 23.80
N ILE A 43 5.26 -0.04 24.14
CA ILE A 43 4.53 0.71 25.19
C ILE A 43 3.81 -0.24 26.14
N SER A 44 3.41 0.29 27.31
CA SER A 44 2.62 -0.47 28.28
C SER A 44 1.21 -0.78 27.72
N ALA A 45 0.57 -1.84 28.23
CA ALA A 45 -0.79 -2.20 27.87
C ALA A 45 -1.80 -1.08 28.17
N GLN A 46 -1.58 -0.34 29.26
CA GLN A 46 -2.41 0.81 29.64
C GLN A 46 -2.29 1.95 28.62
N SER A 47 -1.04 2.31 28.22
CA SER A 47 -0.79 3.32 27.19
C SER A 47 -1.38 2.90 25.84
N ALA A 48 -1.20 1.62 25.46
CA ALA A 48 -1.78 1.09 24.23
C ALA A 48 -3.31 1.22 24.22
N SER A 49 -3.98 0.91 25.32
CA SER A 49 -5.43 1.06 25.42
C SER A 49 -5.88 2.51 25.17
N ALA A 50 -5.17 3.49 25.73
CA ALA A 50 -5.47 4.91 25.49
C ALA A 50 -5.22 5.34 24.03
N HIS A 51 -4.13 4.88 23.42
CA HIS A 51 -3.83 5.16 22.01
C HIS A 51 -4.84 4.49 21.06
N LEU A 52 -5.21 3.24 21.33
CA LEU A 52 -6.20 2.50 20.54
C LEU A 52 -7.59 3.16 20.62
N ALA A 53 -8.02 3.59 21.83
CA ALA A 53 -9.28 4.31 22.00
C ALA A 53 -9.31 5.58 21.14
N LYS A 54 -8.26 6.41 21.17
CA LYS A 54 -8.15 7.63 20.36
C LYS A 54 -8.18 7.33 18.86
N LEU A 55 -7.51 6.26 18.39
CA LEU A 55 -7.51 5.88 16.97
C LEU A 55 -8.88 5.37 16.51
N VAL A 56 -9.61 4.63 17.37
CA VAL A 56 -10.98 4.17 17.08
C VAL A 56 -11.95 5.35 17.06
N GLU A 57 -11.91 6.22 18.08
CA GLU A 57 -12.72 7.44 18.14
C GLU A 57 -12.46 8.36 16.95
N GLY A 58 -11.21 8.48 16.55
CA GLY A 58 -10.80 9.26 15.38
C GLY A 58 -11.09 8.60 14.02
N GLY A 59 -11.66 7.39 14.00
CA GLY A 59 -12.05 6.69 12.77
C GLY A 59 -10.89 6.07 11.99
N LEU A 60 -9.68 6.01 12.56
CA LEU A 60 -8.52 5.40 11.89
C LEU A 60 -8.42 3.88 12.11
N LEU A 61 -9.00 3.37 13.20
CA LEU A 61 -9.11 1.94 13.47
C LEU A 61 -10.56 1.52 13.63
N ALA A 62 -10.87 0.30 13.22
CA ALA A 62 -12.07 -0.43 13.55
C ALA A 62 -11.78 -1.43 14.66
N LEU A 63 -12.70 -1.51 15.62
CA LEU A 63 -12.69 -2.50 16.71
C LEU A 63 -13.62 -3.65 16.35
N GLN A 64 -13.12 -4.88 16.39
CA GLN A 64 -13.90 -6.09 16.19
C GLN A 64 -13.85 -6.99 17.44
N PRO A 65 -14.95 -7.17 18.18
CA PRO A 65 -15.01 -8.13 19.27
C PRO A 65 -15.06 -9.56 18.72
N GLN A 66 -14.20 -10.44 19.24
CA GLN A 66 -14.27 -11.88 18.98
C GLN A 66 -14.20 -12.64 20.31
N GLY A 67 -15.35 -13.08 20.81
CA GLY A 67 -15.47 -13.69 22.13
C GLY A 67 -15.04 -12.74 23.25
N ARG A 68 -14.02 -13.13 24.02
CA ARG A 68 -13.44 -12.31 25.10
C ARG A 68 -12.36 -11.35 24.65
N HIS A 69 -11.97 -11.40 23.37
CA HIS A 69 -10.86 -10.62 22.82
C HIS A 69 -11.35 -9.48 21.96
N ARG A 70 -10.60 -8.38 22.01
CA ARG A 70 -10.81 -7.18 21.18
C ARG A 70 -9.70 -7.10 20.16
N TYR A 71 -10.06 -7.17 18.87
CA TYR A 71 -9.15 -7.05 17.76
C TYR A 71 -9.29 -5.69 17.09
N PHE A 72 -8.19 -5.16 16.63
CA PHE A 72 -8.11 -3.87 15.97
C PHE A 72 -7.58 -4.07 14.56
N GLN A 73 -8.13 -3.33 13.61
CA GLN A 73 -7.68 -3.28 12.21
C GLN A 73 -7.77 -1.84 11.69
N ILE A 74 -7.07 -1.53 10.61
CA ILE A 74 -7.26 -0.25 9.90
C ILE A 74 -8.70 -0.19 9.39
N SER A 75 -9.36 0.96 9.60
CA SER A 75 -10.79 1.12 9.36
C SER A 75 -11.17 1.10 7.88
N SER A 76 -10.28 1.55 6.99
CA SER A 76 -10.53 1.59 5.56
C SER A 76 -9.24 1.59 4.72
N PRO A 77 -9.34 1.23 3.41
CA PRO A 77 -8.21 1.32 2.48
C PRO A 77 -7.63 2.73 2.34
N GLU A 78 -8.46 3.78 2.48
CA GLU A 78 -8.04 5.18 2.40
C GLU A 78 -7.11 5.54 3.57
N VAL A 79 -7.42 5.08 4.78
CA VAL A 79 -6.55 5.26 5.96
C VAL A 79 -5.21 4.55 5.74
N ALA A 80 -5.22 3.32 5.23
CA ALA A 80 -3.99 2.61 4.90
C ALA A 80 -3.15 3.39 3.87
N SER A 81 -3.80 3.89 2.81
CA SER A 81 -3.14 4.67 1.76
C SER A 81 -2.55 5.98 2.29
N ALA A 82 -3.24 6.67 3.20
CA ALA A 82 -2.74 7.88 3.85
C ALA A 82 -1.48 7.61 4.68
N VAL A 83 -1.47 6.52 5.48
CA VAL A 83 -0.31 6.11 6.28
C VAL A 83 0.88 5.74 5.39
N GLU A 84 0.66 5.01 4.29
CA GLU A 84 1.70 4.68 3.31
C GLU A 84 2.26 5.94 2.63
N SER A 85 1.39 6.89 2.27
CA SER A 85 1.78 8.15 1.64
C SER A 85 2.65 9.01 2.57
N LEU A 86 2.28 9.11 3.85
CA LEU A 86 3.10 9.80 4.86
C LEU A 86 4.45 9.11 5.08
N SER A 87 4.46 7.77 5.11
CA SER A 87 5.70 7.00 5.19
C SER A 87 6.60 7.24 3.98
N SER A 88 6.03 7.37 2.79
CA SER A 88 6.76 7.70 1.56
C SER A 88 7.28 9.15 1.55
N LEU A 89 6.48 10.10 2.08
CA LEU A 89 6.88 11.49 2.21
C LEU A 89 8.11 11.62 3.14
N SER A 90 8.18 10.82 4.21
CA SER A 90 9.31 10.86 5.16
C SER A 90 10.67 10.59 4.49
N MET A 91 10.67 9.93 3.33
CA MET A 91 11.89 9.69 2.54
C MET A 91 12.30 10.86 1.66
N ALA A 92 11.37 11.72 1.30
CA ALA A 92 11.64 12.95 0.53
C ALA A 92 12.13 14.10 1.42
N LEU A 93 11.98 13.96 2.74
CA LEU A 93 12.45 14.94 3.70
C LEU A 93 13.91 14.64 4.11
N PRO A 94 14.75 15.67 4.33
CA PRO A 94 16.11 15.44 4.79
C PRO A 94 16.08 14.64 6.12
N PRO A 95 16.91 13.60 6.25
CA PRO A 95 16.88 12.73 7.42
C PRO A 95 17.32 13.51 8.67
N ARG A 96 16.41 13.68 9.62
CA ARG A 96 16.73 14.18 10.97
C ARG A 96 17.38 13.11 11.86
N ARG A 97 17.21 11.83 11.49
CA ARG A 97 17.80 10.63 12.13
C ARG A 97 17.83 9.51 11.08
N PRO A 98 18.74 8.52 11.17
CA PRO A 98 18.67 7.35 10.31
C PRO A 98 17.29 6.70 10.48
N PRO A 99 16.60 6.41 9.36
CA PRO A 99 15.27 5.82 9.43
C PRO A 99 15.37 4.45 10.12
N GLY A 100 14.67 4.32 11.23
CA GLY A 100 14.38 3.01 11.81
C GLY A 100 13.59 2.15 10.80
N PRO A 101 13.49 0.84 10.99
CA PRO A 101 12.71 -0.02 10.09
C PRO A 101 11.26 0.46 10.05
N ALA A 102 10.82 0.93 8.88
CA ALA A 102 9.47 1.48 8.67
C ALA A 102 8.37 0.41 8.75
N ILE A 103 8.74 -0.86 8.86
CA ILE A 103 7.83 -2.00 8.91
C ILE A 103 8.27 -2.89 10.06
N PRO A 104 7.32 -3.43 10.82
CA PRO A 104 7.63 -4.43 11.82
C PRO A 104 8.46 -5.57 11.18
N LYS A 105 9.51 -6.01 11.85
CA LYS A 105 10.31 -7.19 11.43
C LYS A 105 9.46 -8.46 11.29
N SER A 106 8.19 -8.41 11.75
CA SER A 106 7.19 -9.47 11.71
C SER A 106 6.21 -9.41 10.55
N ALA A 107 6.42 -8.52 9.55
CA ALA A 107 5.53 -8.47 8.39
C ALA A 107 5.56 -9.81 7.65
N PRO A 108 4.38 -10.38 7.30
CA PRO A 108 4.33 -11.66 6.59
C PRO A 108 5.09 -11.60 5.27
N VAL A 109 5.83 -12.66 4.94
CA VAL A 109 6.62 -12.74 3.69
C VAL A 109 5.74 -12.49 2.47
N GLN A 110 4.51 -13.02 2.46
CA GLN A 110 3.54 -12.79 1.39
C GLN A 110 3.22 -11.31 1.20
N PHE A 111 3.08 -10.56 2.30
CA PHE A 111 2.82 -9.11 2.24
C PHE A 111 4.00 -8.33 1.67
N LEU A 112 5.24 -8.74 1.98
CA LEU A 112 6.44 -8.12 1.42
C LEU A 112 6.56 -8.42 -0.07
N HIS A 113 6.22 -9.65 -0.48
CA HIS A 113 6.33 -10.14 -1.85
C HIS A 113 5.31 -9.47 -2.79
N ALA A 114 4.02 -9.52 -2.45
CA ALA A 114 2.96 -8.90 -3.24
C ALA A 114 1.76 -8.51 -2.38
N ARG A 115 1.25 -7.29 -2.58
CA ARG A 115 0.08 -6.75 -1.88
C ARG A 115 -0.64 -5.70 -2.72
N THR A 116 -1.80 -5.26 -2.26
CA THR A 116 -2.44 -4.05 -2.80
C THR A 116 -1.97 -2.81 -2.04
N CYS A 117 -1.68 -1.73 -2.77
CA CYS A 117 -1.53 -0.37 -2.27
C CYS A 117 -2.72 0.43 -2.78
N TYR A 118 -3.73 0.61 -1.91
CA TYR A 118 -5.04 1.13 -2.29
C TYR A 118 -5.68 0.28 -3.41
N ASP A 119 -5.56 0.67 -4.67
CA ASP A 119 -6.19 0.04 -5.83
C ASP A 119 -5.21 -0.47 -6.89
N HIS A 120 -3.93 -0.54 -6.58
CA HIS A 120 -2.89 -1.03 -7.50
C HIS A 120 -1.95 -2.02 -6.80
N LEU A 121 -1.19 -2.78 -7.58
CA LEU A 121 -0.24 -3.77 -7.06
C LEU A 121 1.00 -3.09 -6.47
N ALA A 122 1.48 -3.59 -5.34
CA ALA A 122 2.67 -3.16 -4.60
C ALA A 122 3.47 -4.37 -4.09
N GLY A 123 4.60 -4.11 -3.45
CA GLY A 123 5.53 -5.12 -2.99
C GLY A 123 6.62 -5.41 -4.01
N GLU A 124 7.42 -6.41 -3.72
CA GLU A 124 8.58 -6.79 -4.53
C GLU A 124 8.21 -7.02 -6.01
N VAL A 125 7.15 -7.80 -6.27
CA VAL A 125 6.69 -8.11 -7.63
C VAL A 125 6.31 -6.86 -8.40
N ALA A 126 5.60 -5.93 -7.79
CA ALA A 126 5.18 -4.69 -8.45
C ALA A 126 6.38 -3.78 -8.80
N VAL A 127 7.36 -3.72 -7.91
CA VAL A 127 8.60 -2.98 -8.14
C VAL A 127 9.40 -3.60 -9.29
N GLN A 128 9.49 -4.93 -9.35
CA GLN A 128 10.14 -5.64 -10.45
C GLN A 128 9.45 -5.38 -11.80
N ILE A 129 8.12 -5.48 -11.84
CA ILE A 129 7.32 -5.18 -13.05
C ILE A 129 7.54 -3.73 -13.51
N CYS A 130 7.49 -2.76 -12.59
CA CYS A 130 7.73 -1.36 -12.92
C CYS A 130 9.14 -1.15 -13.49
N ALA A 131 10.16 -1.71 -12.85
CA ALA A 131 11.54 -1.63 -13.31
C ALA A 131 11.73 -2.27 -14.69
N ALA A 132 11.10 -3.42 -14.94
CA ALA A 132 11.15 -4.10 -16.22
C ALA A 132 10.49 -3.29 -17.34
N MET A 133 9.30 -2.73 -17.07
CA MET A 133 8.61 -1.87 -18.05
C MET A 133 9.38 -0.59 -18.38
N LEU A 134 10.09 0.00 -17.39
CA LEU A 134 10.99 1.13 -17.63
C LEU A 134 12.20 0.72 -18.47
N LYS A 135 12.85 -0.40 -18.14
CA LYS A 135 13.99 -0.96 -18.89
C LYS A 135 13.62 -1.29 -20.35
N ALA A 136 12.46 -1.92 -20.54
CA ALA A 136 11.93 -2.28 -21.85
C ALA A 136 11.32 -1.09 -22.61
N ARG A 137 11.35 0.12 -22.05
CA ARG A 137 10.78 1.34 -22.63
C ARG A 137 9.27 1.27 -22.91
N TRP A 138 8.53 0.46 -22.16
CA TRP A 138 7.06 0.54 -22.17
C TRP A 138 6.60 1.79 -21.40
N LEU A 139 7.35 2.15 -20.36
CA LEU A 139 7.18 3.37 -19.58
C LEU A 139 8.45 4.21 -19.64
N ARG A 140 8.28 5.53 -19.43
CA ARG A 140 9.38 6.44 -19.16
C ARG A 140 9.06 7.28 -17.92
N SER A 141 10.07 7.69 -17.17
CA SER A 141 9.90 8.59 -16.03
C SER A 141 9.66 10.02 -16.51
N ALA A 142 8.70 10.69 -15.88
CA ALA A 142 8.38 12.10 -16.09
C ALA A 142 8.19 12.79 -14.73
N GLY A 143 9.27 13.03 -14.01
CA GLY A 143 9.24 13.54 -12.65
C GLY A 143 8.61 12.57 -11.66
N ARG A 144 7.46 12.94 -11.09
CA ARG A 144 6.65 12.07 -10.21
C ARG A 144 5.69 11.15 -10.96
N ASP A 145 5.51 11.37 -12.25
CA ASP A 145 4.62 10.59 -13.09
C ASP A 145 5.40 9.60 -13.97
N LEU A 146 4.65 8.66 -14.52
CA LEU A 146 5.12 7.71 -15.52
C LEU A 146 4.35 7.98 -16.81
N GLU A 147 5.05 8.00 -17.92
CA GLU A 147 4.43 8.13 -19.24
C GLU A 147 4.45 6.80 -19.98
N LEU A 148 3.31 6.43 -20.51
CA LEU A 148 3.18 5.24 -21.36
C LEU A 148 3.67 5.59 -22.78
N THR A 149 4.67 4.86 -23.25
CA THR A 149 5.19 5.03 -24.63
C THR A 149 4.24 4.38 -25.64
N ARG A 150 4.49 4.62 -26.95
CA ARG A 150 3.76 3.91 -28.01
C ARG A 150 3.94 2.40 -27.89
N LEU A 151 5.18 1.93 -27.68
CA LEU A 151 5.46 0.51 -27.47
C LEU A 151 4.73 -0.05 -26.24
N GLY A 152 4.73 0.69 -25.12
CA GLY A 152 4.00 0.30 -23.92
C GLY A 152 2.51 0.20 -24.17
N HIS A 153 1.94 1.13 -24.94
CA HIS A 153 0.51 1.07 -25.33
C HIS A 153 0.21 -0.21 -26.12
N GLU A 154 1.01 -0.52 -27.13
CA GLU A 154 0.84 -1.73 -27.95
C GLU A 154 0.95 -3.02 -27.11
N ARG A 155 1.94 -3.07 -26.21
CA ARG A 155 2.16 -4.23 -25.34
C ARG A 155 1.05 -4.43 -24.30
N LEU A 156 0.58 -3.34 -23.67
CA LEU A 156 -0.49 -3.43 -22.68
C LEU A 156 -1.86 -3.67 -23.31
N ALA A 157 -2.11 -3.14 -24.51
CA ALA A 157 -3.30 -3.45 -25.30
C ALA A 157 -3.35 -4.95 -25.67
N ALA A 158 -2.21 -5.54 -26.07
CA ALA A 158 -2.10 -6.98 -26.33
C ALA A 158 -2.30 -7.86 -25.08
N LEU A 159 -2.22 -7.27 -23.89
CA LEU A 159 -2.56 -7.91 -22.61
C LEU A 159 -4.01 -7.61 -22.16
N ASP A 160 -4.84 -7.00 -22.99
CA ASP A 160 -6.22 -6.60 -22.71
C ASP A 160 -6.33 -5.65 -21.49
N VAL A 161 -5.33 -4.78 -21.28
CA VAL A 161 -5.44 -3.71 -20.28
C VAL A 161 -6.37 -2.62 -20.81
N ASP A 162 -7.40 -2.24 -20.05
CA ASP A 162 -8.30 -1.16 -20.45
C ASP A 162 -7.64 0.21 -20.31
N LEU A 163 -6.85 0.56 -21.32
CA LEU A 163 -6.15 1.84 -21.40
C LEU A 163 -7.11 3.02 -21.66
N SER A 164 -8.28 2.75 -22.26
CA SER A 164 -9.29 3.79 -22.53
C SER A 164 -9.93 4.25 -21.22
N ALA A 165 -10.44 3.33 -20.40
CA ALA A 165 -10.96 3.64 -19.08
C ALA A 165 -9.91 4.31 -18.19
N ALA A 166 -8.66 3.82 -18.21
CA ALA A 166 -7.58 4.42 -17.44
C ALA A 166 -7.29 5.88 -17.84
N ARG A 167 -7.37 6.22 -19.13
CA ARG A 167 -7.15 7.59 -19.63
C ARG A 167 -8.31 8.54 -19.32
N SER A 168 -9.55 8.05 -19.29
CA SER A 168 -10.74 8.85 -18.99
C SER A 168 -10.96 9.09 -17.49
N ALA A 169 -10.20 8.42 -16.62
CA ALA A 169 -10.32 8.57 -15.18
C ALA A 169 -9.93 9.99 -14.70
N ARG A 170 -10.67 10.52 -13.71
CA ARG A 170 -10.45 11.86 -13.13
C ARG A 170 -9.23 11.94 -12.21
N ARG A 171 -8.16 11.19 -12.48
CA ARG A 171 -6.93 11.14 -11.67
C ARG A 171 -5.70 10.97 -12.56
N SER A 172 -4.50 11.10 -11.99
CA SER A 172 -3.25 10.86 -12.72
C SER A 172 -3.29 9.51 -13.43
N PHE A 173 -2.98 9.52 -14.73
CA PHE A 173 -2.99 8.30 -15.56
C PHE A 173 -2.01 7.25 -15.04
N ALA A 174 -0.75 7.64 -14.83
CA ALA A 174 0.26 6.75 -14.28
C ALA A 174 1.22 7.53 -13.36
N ARG A 175 1.40 7.06 -12.14
CA ARG A 175 2.22 7.71 -11.11
C ARG A 175 3.28 6.76 -10.60
N ALA A 176 4.49 7.26 -10.37
CA ALA A 176 5.51 6.55 -9.63
C ALA A 176 5.17 6.57 -8.12
N CYS A 177 4.52 5.51 -7.64
CA CYS A 177 4.21 5.35 -6.23
C CYS A 177 5.38 4.65 -5.52
N VAL A 178 5.90 5.25 -4.43
CA VAL A 178 7.03 4.67 -3.68
C VAL A 178 6.54 3.51 -2.82
N ASP A 179 7.11 2.33 -3.02
CA ASP A 179 6.75 1.15 -2.25
C ASP A 179 7.18 1.26 -0.78
N LEU A 180 6.27 0.95 0.12
CA LEU A 180 6.48 1.01 1.57
C LEU A 180 7.64 0.13 2.03
N THR A 181 7.83 -1.04 1.40
CA THR A 181 8.78 -2.07 1.83
C THR A 181 10.07 -2.04 1.02
N GLN A 182 9.96 -1.88 -0.30
CA GLN A 182 11.09 -1.94 -1.22
C GLN A 182 11.79 -0.58 -1.40
N ARG A 183 11.14 0.51 -0.97
CA ARG A 183 11.65 1.88 -1.12
C ARG A 183 12.02 2.26 -2.57
N ARG A 184 11.34 1.64 -3.51
CA ARG A 184 11.47 1.84 -4.96
C ARG A 184 10.09 2.04 -5.56
N SER A 185 10.03 2.63 -6.74
CA SER A 185 8.74 2.93 -7.37
C SER A 185 8.05 1.68 -7.93
N HIS A 186 6.73 1.66 -7.81
CA HIS A 186 5.81 0.79 -8.53
C HIS A 186 4.74 1.64 -9.24
N ILE A 187 3.93 1.03 -10.10
CA ILE A 187 2.99 1.75 -10.96
C ILE A 187 1.70 2.01 -10.20
N GLY A 188 1.43 3.27 -9.88
CA GLY A 188 0.16 3.75 -9.33
C GLY A 188 -0.65 4.53 -10.38
N GLY A 189 -1.70 5.23 -9.91
CA GLY A 189 -2.63 5.95 -10.77
C GLY A 189 -3.65 5.04 -11.47
N ALA A 190 -4.34 5.56 -12.48
CA ALA A 190 -5.37 4.82 -13.20
C ALA A 190 -4.80 3.60 -13.96
N LEU A 191 -3.57 3.71 -14.48
CA LEU A 191 -2.88 2.59 -15.11
C LEU A 191 -2.55 1.47 -14.13
N GLY A 192 -2.11 1.83 -12.90
CA GLY A 192 -1.84 0.84 -11.85
C GLY A 192 -3.09 0.05 -11.46
N ALA A 193 -4.25 0.73 -11.36
CA ALA A 193 -5.53 0.09 -11.12
C ALA A 193 -5.96 -0.83 -12.27
N ALA A 194 -5.87 -0.37 -13.51
CA ALA A 194 -6.21 -1.18 -14.68
C ALA A 194 -5.33 -2.44 -14.78
N LEU A 195 -4.04 -2.32 -14.45
CA LEU A 195 -3.14 -3.48 -14.37
C LEU A 195 -3.58 -4.47 -13.28
N LEU A 196 -3.93 -3.98 -12.08
CA LEU A 196 -4.40 -4.85 -10.99
C LEU A 196 -5.68 -5.60 -11.40
N GLU A 197 -6.64 -4.91 -12.00
CA GLU A 197 -7.88 -5.52 -12.49
C GLU A 197 -7.60 -6.60 -13.53
N MET A 198 -6.74 -6.33 -14.51
CA MET A 198 -6.34 -7.30 -15.52
C MET A 198 -5.64 -8.51 -14.89
N PHE A 199 -4.73 -8.32 -13.92
CA PHE A 199 -4.07 -9.43 -13.22
C PHE A 199 -5.06 -10.31 -12.47
N LEU A 200 -6.07 -9.72 -11.83
CA LEU A 200 -7.15 -10.45 -11.15
C LEU A 200 -8.03 -11.19 -12.16
N ALA A 201 -8.50 -10.51 -13.22
CA ALA A 201 -9.36 -11.10 -14.26
C ALA A 201 -8.71 -12.29 -14.95
N ARG A 202 -7.39 -12.23 -15.18
CA ARG A 202 -6.61 -13.33 -15.77
C ARG A 202 -6.20 -14.40 -14.75
N SER A 203 -6.58 -14.25 -13.49
CA SER A 203 -6.17 -15.12 -12.38
C SER A 203 -4.65 -15.26 -12.26
N TRP A 204 -3.90 -14.18 -12.56
CA TRP A 204 -2.46 -14.14 -12.32
C TRP A 204 -2.15 -13.88 -10.84
N ILE A 205 -3.06 -13.18 -10.17
CA ILE A 205 -3.03 -12.95 -8.74
C ILE A 205 -4.38 -13.28 -8.12
N LEU A 206 -4.37 -13.60 -6.82
CA LEU A 206 -5.57 -13.87 -6.03
C LEU A 206 -5.55 -13.01 -4.77
N ARG A 207 -6.69 -12.40 -4.42
CA ARG A 207 -6.85 -11.69 -3.15
C ARG A 207 -6.82 -12.68 -2.00
N MET A 208 -6.08 -12.35 -0.95
CA MET A 208 -6.08 -13.13 0.29
C MET A 208 -7.11 -12.57 1.26
N ARG A 209 -7.96 -13.43 1.81
CA ARG A 209 -9.02 -13.04 2.73
C ARG A 209 -8.43 -12.43 4.01
N GLY A 210 -8.96 -11.29 4.43
CA GLY A 210 -8.53 -10.60 5.67
C GLY A 210 -7.11 -10.03 5.61
N SER A 211 -6.54 -9.85 4.41
CA SER A 211 -5.22 -9.25 4.23
C SER A 211 -5.16 -8.43 2.95
N ARG A 212 -4.25 -7.47 2.91
CA ARG A 212 -3.88 -6.76 1.69
C ARG A 212 -2.86 -7.53 0.83
N ALA A 213 -2.28 -8.60 1.36
CA ALA A 213 -1.42 -9.49 0.57
C ALA A 213 -2.22 -10.13 -0.57
N VAL A 214 -1.53 -10.39 -1.68
CA VAL A 214 -2.07 -11.12 -2.82
C VAL A 214 -1.19 -12.33 -3.10
N GLY A 215 -1.82 -13.45 -3.41
CA GLY A 215 -1.12 -14.66 -3.86
C GLY A 215 -0.80 -14.56 -5.35
N ILE A 216 0.43 -14.88 -5.74
CA ILE A 216 0.82 -15.01 -7.14
C ILE A 216 0.55 -16.46 -7.57
N THR A 217 -0.21 -16.67 -8.63
CA THR A 217 -0.48 -18.01 -9.17
C THR A 217 0.69 -18.49 -10.04
N PRO A 218 0.80 -19.80 -10.31
CA PRO A 218 1.79 -20.32 -11.28
C PRO A 218 1.67 -19.65 -12.67
N LYS A 219 0.42 -19.40 -13.12
CA LYS A 219 0.14 -18.65 -14.36
C LYS A 219 0.65 -17.21 -14.28
N GLY A 220 0.44 -16.56 -13.13
CA GLY A 220 0.95 -15.20 -12.87
C GLY A 220 2.46 -15.14 -12.85
N SER A 221 3.13 -16.09 -12.19
CA SER A 221 4.59 -16.16 -12.15
C SER A 221 5.19 -16.27 -13.56
N GLN A 222 4.61 -17.11 -14.41
CA GLN A 222 5.05 -17.22 -15.81
C GLN A 222 4.81 -15.93 -16.61
N ALA A 223 3.65 -15.28 -16.41
CA ALA A 223 3.32 -14.05 -17.09
C ALA A 223 4.25 -12.89 -16.65
N PHE A 224 4.48 -12.75 -15.35
CA PHE A 224 5.40 -11.74 -14.83
C PHE A 224 6.85 -11.97 -15.27
N ALA A 225 7.30 -13.21 -15.32
CA ALA A 225 8.61 -13.54 -15.88
C ALA A 225 8.77 -13.07 -17.35
N ARG A 226 7.71 -13.19 -18.17
CA ARG A 226 7.72 -12.69 -19.56
C ARG A 226 7.72 -11.16 -19.66
N ILE A 227 7.09 -10.46 -18.71
CA ILE A 227 7.13 -9.00 -18.64
C ILE A 227 8.50 -8.51 -18.19
N CYS A 228 9.17 -9.28 -17.33
CA CYS A 228 10.46 -8.93 -16.73
C CYS A 228 11.69 -9.39 -17.55
N ALA A 229 11.48 -10.22 -18.58
CA ALA A 229 12.54 -10.65 -19.50
C ALA A 229 12.91 -9.54 -20.50
#